data_3f83f4853e461267c43c6d33e1a8ec45
#
_entry.id   3f83f4853e461267c43c6d33e1a8ec45
#
_cell.length_a   1.000
_cell.length_b   1.000
_cell.length_c   1.000
_cell.angle_alpha   90.00
_cell.angle_beta   90.00
_cell.angle_gamma   90.00
#
_symmetry.space_group_name_H-M   'P 1'
#
loop_
_entity.id
_entity.type
_entity.pdbx_description
1 polymer ?
#
loop_
_entity_poly.entity_id
_entity_poly.type
_entity_poly.pdbx_seq_one_letter_code
_entity_poly.pdbx_strand_id
1 'polypeptide(L)'
;MTKILLSKGKLLDKETESIQNSIDNVNNQRQWIHSQNIDDLLEFFDKLGRYWAEKYSKEIGVNSKHLISFLSKENLGKKLDIALRGNRNVIEKFIDLSDPELIFHAQPRGVVVHWIAGNVDILGIFSVVQALITKNVSIIKAPAKYQLL
;
A
#
# COMPACT_ATOMS: atom_id res chain seq x y z
N MET A 1 -25.84 2.17 4.83
CA MET A 1 -25.07 2.38 6.05
C MET A 1 -23.65 1.91 5.76
N THR A 2 -22.62 2.66 6.06
CA THR A 2 -21.22 2.30 5.76
C THR A 2 -20.66 1.52 6.95
N LYS A 3 -20.16 0.32 6.69
CA LYS A 3 -19.52 -0.52 7.73
C LYS A 3 -18.01 -0.36 7.61
N ILE A 4 -17.35 -0.05 8.72
CA ILE A 4 -15.88 -0.05 8.80
C ILE A 4 -15.45 -1.41 9.30
N LEU A 5 -14.68 -2.15 8.49
CA LEU A 5 -14.25 -3.51 8.79
C LEU A 5 -12.88 -3.57 9.47
N LEU A 6 -12.02 -2.62 9.16
CA LEU A 6 -10.65 -2.58 9.67
C LEU A 6 -10.24 -1.13 9.95
N SER A 7 -9.75 -0.86 11.15
CA SER A 7 -9.17 0.43 11.53
C SER A 7 -7.97 0.20 12.43
N LYS A 8 -6.86 0.90 12.16
CA LYS A 8 -5.61 0.81 12.95
C LYS A 8 -5.11 -0.63 13.16
N GLY A 9 -5.23 -1.47 12.13
CA GLY A 9 -4.82 -2.88 12.19
C GLY A 9 -5.73 -3.79 13.01
N LYS A 10 -6.90 -3.33 13.45
CA LYS A 10 -7.88 -4.12 14.21
C LYS A 10 -9.15 -4.30 13.40
N LEU A 11 -9.65 -5.54 13.37
CA LEU A 11 -10.98 -5.82 12.83
C LEU A 11 -12.04 -5.23 13.77
N LEU A 12 -13.07 -4.65 13.19
CA LEU A 12 -14.18 -4.03 13.90
C LEU A 12 -15.46 -4.85 13.70
N ASP A 13 -16.06 -5.27 14.80
CA ASP A 13 -17.29 -6.06 14.77
C ASP A 13 -18.56 -5.20 14.64
N LYS A 14 -18.45 -3.91 14.91
CA LYS A 14 -19.59 -2.97 14.94
C LYS A 14 -19.31 -1.69 14.18
N GLU A 15 -20.35 -1.10 13.64
CA GLU A 15 -20.35 0.24 13.06
C GLU A 15 -20.17 1.30 14.16
N THR A 16 -18.93 1.59 14.52
CA THR A 16 -18.65 2.46 15.67
C THR A 16 -17.91 3.75 15.30
N GLU A 17 -17.46 3.89 14.07
CA GLU A 17 -16.71 5.07 13.67
C GLU A 17 -17.39 5.87 12.57
N SER A 18 -17.44 7.19 12.71
CA SER A 18 -17.80 8.06 11.60
C SER A 18 -16.70 8.06 10.54
N ILE A 19 -17.08 8.31 9.29
CA ILE A 19 -16.10 8.45 8.19
C ILE A 19 -15.08 9.55 8.52
N GLN A 20 -15.50 10.65 9.17
CA GLN A 20 -14.60 11.72 9.57
C GLN A 20 -13.54 11.23 10.55
N ASN A 21 -13.91 10.48 11.59
CA ASN A 21 -12.95 9.91 12.54
C ASN A 21 -11.96 8.96 11.84
N SER A 22 -12.40 8.22 10.84
CA SER A 22 -11.52 7.36 10.04
C SER A 22 -10.51 8.17 9.22
N ILE A 23 -10.92 9.28 8.63
CA ILE A 23 -10.04 10.20 7.91
C ILE A 23 -8.99 10.79 8.85
N ASP A 24 -9.41 11.27 10.03
CA ASP A 24 -8.52 11.86 11.01
C ASP A 24 -7.51 10.83 11.55
N ASN A 25 -7.98 9.61 11.81
CA ASN A 25 -7.12 8.51 12.22
C ASN A 25 -6.07 8.14 11.14
N VAL A 26 -6.46 8.11 9.87
CA VAL A 26 -5.56 7.84 8.76
C VAL A 26 -4.53 8.96 8.60
N ASN A 27 -4.93 10.22 8.74
CA ASN A 27 -4.02 11.36 8.72
C ASN A 27 -2.95 11.25 9.81
N ASN A 28 -3.32 10.82 11.01
CA ASN A 28 -2.38 10.63 12.11
C ASN A 28 -1.35 9.51 11.87
N GLN A 29 -1.62 8.58 10.95
CA GLN A 29 -0.67 7.52 10.57
C GLN A 29 0.36 7.96 9.52
N ARG A 30 0.23 9.14 8.93
CA ARG A 30 1.15 9.64 7.89
C ARG A 30 2.60 9.71 8.38
N GLN A 31 2.82 10.23 9.59
CA GLN A 31 4.18 10.34 10.14
C GLN A 31 4.83 8.97 10.30
N TRP A 32 4.06 7.97 10.72
CA TRP A 32 4.57 6.61 10.88
C TRP A 32 5.02 6.03 9.53
N ILE A 33 4.19 6.08 8.47
CA ILE A 33 4.58 5.53 7.16
C ILE A 33 5.75 6.31 6.53
N HIS A 34 5.82 7.62 6.76
CA HIS A 34 6.95 8.44 6.30
C HIS A 34 8.27 8.04 6.94
N SER A 35 8.27 7.63 8.22
CA SER A 35 9.47 7.22 8.95
C SER A 35 9.97 5.81 8.58
N GLN A 36 9.17 5.01 7.87
CA GLN A 36 9.59 3.67 7.47
C GLN A 36 10.65 3.74 6.37
N ASN A 37 11.68 2.90 6.46
CA ASN A 37 12.66 2.75 5.39
C ASN A 37 12.02 2.05 4.17
N ILE A 38 12.34 2.48 2.95
CA ILE A 38 11.75 1.92 1.74
C ILE A 38 12.15 0.46 1.52
N ASP A 39 13.40 0.10 1.81
CA ASP A 39 13.85 -1.27 1.64
C ASP A 39 13.18 -2.24 2.63
N ASP A 40 12.89 -1.78 3.85
CA ASP A 40 12.12 -2.54 4.84
C ASP A 40 10.67 -2.75 4.41
N LEU A 41 10.04 -1.73 3.80
CA LEU A 41 8.70 -1.85 3.22
C LEU A 41 8.68 -2.85 2.06
N LEU A 42 9.66 -2.81 1.18
CA LEU A 42 9.77 -3.76 0.08
C LEU A 42 9.96 -5.20 0.58
N GLU A 43 10.80 -5.39 1.60
CA GLU A 43 11.01 -6.69 2.22
C GLU A 43 9.76 -7.21 2.96
N PHE A 44 9.03 -6.32 3.64
CA PHE A 44 7.75 -6.66 4.25
C PHE A 44 6.76 -7.19 3.22
N PHE A 45 6.61 -6.54 2.07
CA PHE A 45 5.69 -6.98 1.02
C PHE A 45 6.13 -8.30 0.37
N ASP A 46 7.43 -8.53 0.18
CA ASP A 46 7.95 -9.81 -0.31
C ASP A 46 7.57 -10.96 0.64
N LYS A 47 7.81 -10.78 1.94
CA LYS A 47 7.42 -11.76 2.98
C LYS A 47 5.90 -11.97 3.03
N LEU A 48 5.13 -10.88 2.94
CA LEU A 48 3.66 -10.94 2.94
C LEU A 48 3.13 -11.72 1.73
N GLY A 49 3.70 -11.50 0.55
CA GLY A 49 3.31 -12.22 -0.67
C GLY A 49 3.54 -13.73 -0.56
N ARG A 50 4.69 -14.13 -0.02
CA ARG A 50 5.01 -15.55 0.25
C ARG A 50 4.09 -16.15 1.29
N TYR A 51 3.88 -15.47 2.41
CA TYR A 51 2.98 -15.91 3.47
C TYR A 51 1.55 -16.11 2.97
N TRP A 52 1.02 -15.18 2.19
CA TRP A 52 -0.31 -15.30 1.64
C TRP A 52 -0.45 -16.44 0.64
N ALA A 53 0.55 -16.61 -0.23
CA ALA A 53 0.55 -17.70 -1.20
C ALA A 53 0.64 -19.07 -0.54
N GLU A 54 1.37 -19.19 0.56
CA GLU A 54 1.47 -20.42 1.33
C GLU A 54 0.18 -20.72 2.08
N LYS A 55 -0.32 -19.75 2.85
CA LYS A 55 -1.44 -19.96 3.77
C LYS A 55 -2.79 -19.99 3.07
N TYR A 56 -2.97 -19.19 2.02
CA TYR A 56 -4.24 -18.99 1.33
C TYR A 56 -4.19 -19.43 -0.14
N SER A 57 -3.34 -20.40 -0.48
CA SER A 57 -3.15 -20.88 -1.85
C SER A 57 -4.44 -21.42 -2.49
N LYS A 58 -5.35 -21.99 -1.70
CA LYS A 58 -6.62 -22.52 -2.19
C LYS A 58 -7.61 -21.41 -2.55
N GLU A 59 -7.68 -20.36 -1.73
CA GLU A 59 -8.57 -19.21 -1.90
C GLU A 59 -8.06 -18.27 -3.00
N ILE A 60 -6.75 -18.07 -3.09
CA ILE A 60 -6.11 -17.22 -4.09
C ILE A 60 -5.99 -17.94 -5.45
N GLY A 61 -5.86 -19.27 -5.43
CA GLY A 61 -5.78 -20.10 -6.63
C GLY A 61 -4.62 -19.73 -7.55
N VAL A 62 -4.90 -19.65 -8.86
CA VAL A 62 -3.88 -19.31 -9.89
C VAL A 62 -3.27 -17.92 -9.73
N ASN A 63 -3.91 -17.05 -8.98
CA ASN A 63 -3.40 -15.70 -8.70
C ASN A 63 -2.23 -15.69 -7.70
N SER A 64 -1.98 -16.80 -6.98
CA SER A 64 -0.92 -16.88 -5.97
C SER A 64 0.47 -16.60 -6.56
N LYS A 65 0.79 -17.16 -7.74
CA LYS A 65 2.07 -16.91 -8.43
C LYS A 65 2.20 -15.45 -8.87
N HIS A 66 1.11 -14.88 -9.40
CA HIS A 66 1.08 -13.46 -9.78
C HIS A 66 1.24 -12.55 -8.56
N LEU A 67 0.62 -12.90 -7.44
CA LEU A 67 0.74 -12.15 -6.19
C LEU A 67 2.18 -12.18 -5.66
N ILE A 68 2.83 -13.36 -5.58
CA ILE A 68 4.23 -13.48 -5.16
C ILE A 68 5.12 -12.64 -6.08
N SER A 69 4.97 -12.81 -7.39
CA SER A 69 5.79 -12.07 -8.37
C SER A 69 5.59 -10.57 -8.25
N PHE A 70 4.34 -10.11 -8.08
CA PHE A 70 4.03 -8.69 -7.94
C PHE A 70 4.62 -8.11 -6.65
N LEU A 71 4.48 -8.80 -5.52
CA LEU A 71 4.92 -8.33 -4.20
C LEU A 71 6.40 -8.56 -3.95
N SER A 72 7.12 -9.24 -4.85
CA SER A 72 8.55 -9.50 -4.65
C SER A 72 9.33 -8.18 -4.52
N LYS A 73 10.31 -8.16 -3.61
CA LYS A 73 11.21 -7.02 -3.39
C LYS A 73 11.84 -6.53 -4.69
N GLU A 74 12.25 -7.47 -5.54
CA GLU A 74 12.85 -7.16 -6.84
C GLU A 74 11.88 -6.41 -7.76
N ASN A 75 10.65 -6.92 -7.93
CA ASN A 75 9.67 -6.32 -8.83
C ASN A 75 9.17 -4.95 -8.33
N LEU A 76 8.87 -4.84 -7.04
CA LEU A 76 8.47 -3.56 -6.45
C LEU A 76 9.60 -2.54 -6.52
N GLY A 77 10.85 -2.96 -6.26
CA GLY A 77 12.03 -2.13 -6.40
C GLY A 77 12.22 -1.64 -7.83
N LYS A 78 12.14 -2.52 -8.83
CA LYS A 78 12.20 -2.14 -10.25
C LYS A 78 11.12 -1.14 -10.65
N LYS A 79 9.89 -1.30 -10.14
CA LYS A 79 8.81 -0.34 -10.41
C LYS A 79 9.11 1.05 -9.85
N LEU A 80 9.64 1.12 -8.63
CA LEU A 80 10.08 2.40 -8.06
C LEU A 80 11.24 3.00 -8.84
N ASP A 81 12.23 2.19 -9.22
CA ASP A 81 13.37 2.68 -9.99
C ASP A 81 12.93 3.24 -11.35
N ILE A 82 12.01 2.57 -12.05
CA ILE A 82 11.46 3.08 -13.31
C ILE A 82 10.71 4.39 -13.07
N ALA A 83 9.84 4.44 -12.05
CA ALA A 83 9.03 5.62 -11.75
C ALA A 83 9.88 6.83 -11.31
N LEU A 84 11.00 6.58 -10.65
CA LEU A 84 11.89 7.59 -10.05
C LEU A 84 13.23 7.72 -10.82
N ARG A 85 13.29 7.20 -12.04
CA ARG A 85 14.49 7.30 -12.93
C ARG A 85 15.77 6.81 -12.27
N GLY A 86 15.70 5.68 -11.54
CA GLY A 86 16.83 5.08 -10.82
C GLY A 86 17.13 5.69 -9.44
N ASN A 87 16.40 6.71 -9.02
CA ASN A 87 16.70 7.46 -7.81
C ASN A 87 15.68 7.20 -6.69
N ARG A 88 15.47 5.94 -6.32
CA ARG A 88 14.48 5.52 -5.29
C ARG A 88 14.66 6.26 -3.95
N ASN A 89 15.89 6.66 -3.59
CA ASN A 89 16.19 7.40 -2.37
C ASN A 89 15.50 8.78 -2.31
N VAL A 90 15.02 9.31 -3.43
CA VAL A 90 14.27 10.58 -3.45
C VAL A 90 12.97 10.52 -2.64
N ILE A 91 12.45 9.32 -2.33
CA ILE A 91 11.28 9.15 -1.45
C ILE A 91 11.63 9.42 0.02
N GLU A 92 12.90 9.25 0.40
CA GLU A 92 13.32 9.32 1.80
C GLU A 92 14.06 10.60 2.16
N LYS A 93 14.77 11.16 1.19
CA LYS A 93 15.62 12.33 1.43
C LYS A 93 15.75 13.20 0.18
N PHE A 94 16.21 14.41 0.39
CA PHE A 94 16.64 15.26 -0.70
C PHE A 94 17.87 14.67 -1.36
N ILE A 95 17.87 14.62 -2.69
CA ILE A 95 18.98 14.15 -3.49
C ILE A 95 19.30 15.14 -4.61
N ASP A 96 20.56 15.16 -5.01
CA ASP A 96 21.04 15.84 -6.18
C ASP A 96 20.87 14.92 -7.40
N LEU A 97 20.20 15.40 -8.44
CA LEU A 97 19.97 14.68 -9.71
C LEU A 97 20.82 15.27 -10.84
N SER A 98 22.08 15.53 -10.59
CA SER A 98 23.05 16.01 -11.59
C SER A 98 22.85 17.47 -12.05
N ASP A 99 21.99 18.23 -11.41
CA ASP A 99 21.89 19.67 -11.56
C ASP A 99 22.38 20.31 -10.26
N PRO A 100 23.53 21.00 -10.25
CA PRO A 100 24.15 21.51 -9.02
C PRO A 100 23.31 22.57 -8.29
N GLU A 101 22.27 23.09 -8.94
CA GLU A 101 21.38 24.10 -8.37
C GLU A 101 20.05 23.51 -7.86
N LEU A 102 19.77 22.23 -8.14
CA LEU A 102 18.48 21.61 -7.84
C LEU A 102 18.63 20.35 -6.98
N ILE A 103 17.91 20.34 -5.87
CA ILE A 103 17.74 19.16 -5.03
C ILE A 103 16.28 18.69 -5.09
N PHE A 104 16.09 17.38 -5.10
CA PHE A 104 14.76 16.76 -5.28
C PHE A 104 14.38 15.89 -4.09
N HIS A 105 13.11 15.95 -3.73
CA HIS A 105 12.49 15.03 -2.78
C HIS A 105 11.08 14.71 -3.25
N ALA A 106 10.76 13.42 -3.41
CA ALA A 106 9.43 12.98 -3.78
C ALA A 106 8.52 12.99 -2.55
N GLN A 107 7.57 13.91 -2.53
CA GLN A 107 6.59 14.02 -1.44
C GLN A 107 5.39 13.10 -1.69
N PRO A 108 4.97 12.29 -0.72
CA PRO A 108 3.73 11.53 -0.82
C PRO A 108 2.52 12.46 -0.88
N ARG A 109 1.50 12.04 -1.61
CA ARG A 109 0.22 12.77 -1.70
C ARG A 109 -0.51 12.86 -0.35
N GLY A 110 -0.24 11.93 0.55
CA GLY A 110 -0.83 11.85 1.87
C GLY A 110 -1.88 10.76 1.98
N VAL A 111 -3.15 11.06 1.85
CA VAL A 111 -4.24 10.08 1.90
C VAL A 111 -4.69 9.71 0.49
N VAL A 112 -4.66 8.42 0.18
CA VAL A 112 -5.17 7.86 -1.08
C VAL A 112 -6.44 7.07 -0.81
N VAL A 113 -7.51 7.40 -1.51
CA VAL A 113 -8.78 6.67 -1.44
C VAL A 113 -8.86 5.67 -2.59
N HIS A 114 -8.98 4.39 -2.24
CA HIS A 114 -9.10 3.29 -3.19
C HIS A 114 -10.57 2.86 -3.32
N TRP A 115 -11.16 3.10 -4.47
CA TRP A 115 -12.48 2.58 -4.80
C TRP A 115 -12.33 1.30 -5.60
N ILE A 116 -12.36 0.16 -4.90
CA ILE A 116 -12.07 -1.14 -5.52
C ILE A 116 -13.31 -1.66 -6.25
N ALA A 117 -13.13 -1.97 -7.54
CA ALA A 117 -14.14 -2.63 -8.35
C ALA A 117 -14.25 -4.12 -7.99
N GLY A 118 -15.46 -4.66 -8.02
CA GLY A 118 -15.72 -6.05 -7.60
C GLY A 118 -15.43 -7.13 -8.64
N ASN A 119 -14.91 -6.77 -9.80
CA ASN A 119 -14.70 -7.70 -10.92
C ASN A 119 -13.27 -8.29 -11.00
N VAL A 120 -12.29 -7.64 -10.38
CA VAL A 120 -10.88 -8.12 -10.39
C VAL A 120 -10.28 -7.97 -8.99
N ASP A 121 -10.18 -9.07 -8.29
CA ASP A 121 -9.84 -9.10 -6.86
C ASP A 121 -8.42 -8.61 -6.57
N ILE A 122 -7.45 -9.00 -7.39
CA ILE A 122 -6.04 -8.69 -7.17
C ILE A 122 -5.67 -7.21 -7.41
N LEU A 123 -6.44 -6.48 -8.22
CA LEU A 123 -6.16 -5.08 -8.53
C LEU A 123 -6.23 -4.18 -7.29
N GLY A 124 -7.10 -4.51 -6.34
CA GLY A 124 -7.19 -3.79 -5.07
C GLY A 124 -5.89 -3.86 -4.28
N ILE A 125 -5.29 -5.07 -4.19
CA ILE A 125 -4.00 -5.28 -3.52
C ILE A 125 -2.91 -4.47 -4.21
N PHE A 126 -2.84 -4.52 -5.54
CA PHE A 126 -1.84 -3.79 -6.31
C PHE A 126 -1.92 -2.28 -6.10
N SER A 127 -3.12 -1.73 -6.10
CA SER A 127 -3.34 -0.30 -5.88
C SER A 127 -2.89 0.13 -4.48
N VAL A 128 -3.25 -0.62 -3.44
CA VAL A 128 -2.90 -0.33 -2.04
C VAL A 128 -1.39 -0.43 -1.82
N VAL A 129 -0.76 -1.48 -2.34
CA VAL A 129 0.70 -1.67 -2.21
C VAL A 129 1.47 -0.52 -2.84
N GLN A 130 1.06 -0.07 -4.04
CA GLN A 130 1.70 1.06 -4.71
C GLN A 130 1.58 2.37 -3.90
N ALA A 131 0.43 2.61 -3.27
CA ALA A 131 0.27 3.76 -2.39
C ALA A 131 1.20 3.67 -1.16
N LEU A 132 1.30 2.49 -0.53
CA LEU A 132 2.11 2.29 0.66
C LEU A 132 3.61 2.38 0.39
N ILE A 133 4.13 1.79 -0.70
CA ILE A 133 5.56 1.91 -1.04
C ILE A 133 5.97 3.32 -1.48
N THR A 134 5.01 4.17 -1.82
CA THR A 134 5.21 5.60 -2.05
C THR A 134 4.84 6.45 -0.83
N LYS A 135 4.82 5.81 0.36
CA LYS A 135 4.61 6.42 1.68
C LYS A 135 3.28 7.17 1.85
N ASN A 136 2.26 6.78 1.09
CA ASN A 136 0.90 7.26 1.32
C ASN A 136 0.17 6.34 2.30
N VAL A 137 -0.81 6.89 3.00
CA VAL A 137 -1.80 6.13 3.76
C VAL A 137 -3.04 5.87 2.92
N SER A 138 -3.78 4.82 3.24
CA SER A 138 -4.86 4.32 2.38
C SER A 138 -6.19 4.25 3.11
N ILE A 139 -7.26 4.72 2.44
CA ILE A 139 -8.64 4.43 2.78
C ILE A 139 -9.20 3.55 1.66
N ILE A 140 -9.74 2.39 2.02
CA ILE A 140 -10.17 1.40 1.04
C ILE A 140 -11.67 1.19 1.15
N LYS A 141 -12.38 1.49 0.06
CA LYS A 141 -13.78 1.07 -0.12
C LYS A 141 -13.79 -0.29 -0.80
N ALA A 142 -14.02 -1.34 -0.02
CA ALA A 142 -14.12 -2.69 -0.55
C ALA A 142 -15.45 -2.92 -1.28
N PRO A 143 -15.51 -3.80 -2.29
CA PRO A 143 -16.75 -4.28 -2.89
C PRO A 143 -17.62 -5.01 -1.88
N ALA A 144 -18.94 -4.98 -2.08
CA ALA A 144 -19.89 -5.61 -1.16
C ALA A 144 -19.64 -7.11 -0.96
N LYS A 145 -19.17 -7.83 -1.99
CA LYS A 145 -18.87 -9.27 -1.91
C LYS A 145 -17.76 -9.63 -0.91
N TYR A 146 -16.90 -8.67 -0.51
CA TYR A 146 -15.83 -8.90 0.48
C TYR A 146 -16.22 -8.47 1.91
N GLN A 147 -17.45 -8.05 2.13
CA GLN A 147 -17.93 -7.65 3.46
C GLN A 147 -18.35 -8.84 4.33
N LEU A 148 -18.25 -10.06 3.82
CA LEU A 148 -18.68 -11.30 4.47
C LEU A 148 -17.50 -12.20 4.92
N LEU A 149 -16.27 -11.71 4.85
CA LEU A 149 -15.08 -12.46 5.28
C LEU A 149 -14.67 -12.11 6.70
#